data_70033d87e1f03f7c6bf50972625a96f3
#
_entry.id   70033d87e1f03f7c6bf50972625a96f3
#
_cell.length_a   1.000
_cell.length_b   1.000
_cell.length_c   1.000
_cell.angle_alpha   90.00
_cell.angle_beta   90.00
_cell.angle_gamma   90.00
#
_symmetry.space_group_name_H-M   'P 1'
#
loop_
_entity.id
_entity.type
_entity.pdbx_description
1 polymer ?
#
loop_
_entity_poly.entity_id
_entity_poly.type
_entity_poly.pdbx_seq_one_letter_code
_entity_poly.pdbx_strand_id
1 'polypeptide(L)'
;LNSQHPYIQFTMEVETNNCLPFLDVMVTRLPEGRLGHSVYRKPTHTDRYLHATSHHHPAQKRSVIDSLIHRAITICQLDKLQNELESLQTSLQQNGYDHHTIKSALQRRLNPNSDSTSNRPTDLVSTAYLPFIPQVMDRLTKILKRQKVNTVFKPATKVAQMLPSVKDSRQCLDCRGIYSIACSCGVIVYYISRVVRS
;
A
#
# COMPACT_ATOMS: atom_id res chain seq x y z
N LEU A 1 -25.77 7.71 -19.40
CA LEU A 1 -25.34 7.79 -17.99
C LEU A 1 -25.16 9.25 -17.56
N ASN A 2 -24.45 10.07 -18.35
CA ASN A 2 -24.13 11.46 -17.99
C ASN A 2 -25.31 12.44 -18.03
N SER A 3 -26.45 12.06 -18.54
CA SER A 3 -27.67 12.87 -18.55
C SER A 3 -28.51 12.74 -17.28
N GLN A 4 -28.11 11.88 -16.34
CA GLN A 4 -28.92 11.57 -15.15
C GLN A 4 -28.78 12.63 -14.06
N HIS A 5 -27.62 13.28 -13.94
CA HIS A 5 -27.39 14.30 -12.93
C HIS A 5 -26.33 15.31 -13.39
N PRO A 6 -26.56 16.64 -13.24
CA PRO A 6 -25.67 17.68 -13.79
C PRO A 6 -24.26 17.68 -13.13
N TYR A 7 -24.16 17.22 -11.89
CA TYR A 7 -22.88 17.21 -11.14
C TYR A 7 -22.18 15.85 -11.12
N ILE A 8 -22.77 14.82 -11.70
CA ILE A 8 -22.16 13.48 -11.78
C ILE A 8 -21.88 13.18 -13.24
N GLN A 9 -20.61 13.12 -13.59
CA GLN A 9 -20.17 12.77 -14.93
C GLN A 9 -19.29 11.51 -14.88
N PHE A 10 -19.61 10.58 -15.73
CA PHE A 10 -18.80 9.38 -15.94
C PHE A 10 -17.83 9.64 -17.09
N THR A 11 -16.57 9.36 -16.87
CA THR A 11 -15.56 9.32 -17.92
C THR A 11 -15.38 7.90 -18.40
N MET A 12 -15.10 7.75 -19.68
CA MET A 12 -14.81 6.46 -20.29
C MET A 12 -13.36 6.47 -20.77
N GLU A 13 -12.60 5.49 -20.35
CA GLU A 13 -11.26 5.22 -20.90
C GLU A 13 -11.39 4.15 -21.97
N VAL A 14 -10.82 4.42 -23.13
CA VAL A 14 -10.79 3.50 -24.27
C VAL A 14 -9.36 3.01 -24.45
N GLU A 15 -9.21 1.76 -24.86
CA GLU A 15 -7.89 1.20 -25.13
C GLU A 15 -7.13 2.03 -26.19
N THR A 16 -5.83 2.21 -25.97
CA THR A 16 -4.92 2.87 -26.89
C THR A 16 -3.79 1.90 -27.20
N ASN A 17 -3.51 1.64 -28.47
CA ASN A 17 -2.49 0.69 -28.91
C ASN A 17 -2.64 -0.71 -28.29
N ASN A 18 -3.87 -1.22 -28.24
CA ASN A 18 -4.24 -2.49 -27.60
C ASN A 18 -3.92 -2.56 -26.10
N CYS A 19 -3.76 -1.43 -25.44
CA CYS A 19 -3.47 -1.34 -24.01
C CYS A 19 -4.54 -0.52 -23.30
N LEU A 20 -4.96 -1.00 -22.13
CA LEU A 20 -5.88 -0.30 -21.23
C LEU A 20 -5.37 -0.39 -19.79
N PRO A 21 -5.05 0.75 -19.16
CA PRO A 21 -4.72 0.75 -17.74
C PRO A 21 -5.98 0.51 -16.89
N PHE A 22 -5.91 -0.45 -16.00
CA PHE A 22 -6.97 -0.71 -15.03
C PHE A 22 -6.37 -0.85 -13.63
N LEU A 23 -6.62 0.14 -12.78
CA LEU A 23 -6.03 0.24 -11.44
C LEU A 23 -4.48 0.19 -11.51
N ASP A 24 -3.90 -0.89 -11.01
CA ASP A 24 -2.46 -1.14 -10.99
C ASP A 24 -1.98 -2.06 -12.12
N VAL A 25 -2.88 -2.45 -13.00
CA VAL A 25 -2.63 -3.44 -14.07
C VAL A 25 -2.73 -2.77 -15.43
N MET A 26 -1.72 -2.98 -16.27
CA MET A 26 -1.81 -2.71 -17.70
C MET A 26 -2.34 -3.97 -18.37
N VAL A 27 -3.54 -3.90 -18.89
CA VAL A 27 -4.14 -4.96 -19.71
C VAL A 27 -3.76 -4.73 -21.16
N THR A 28 -3.23 -5.75 -21.82
CA THR A 28 -2.81 -5.68 -23.22
C THR A 28 -3.59 -6.73 -24.01
N ARG A 29 -4.20 -6.33 -25.12
CA ARG A 29 -4.87 -7.26 -26.03
C ARG A 29 -3.82 -7.91 -26.93
N LEU A 30 -3.70 -9.21 -26.87
CA LEU A 30 -2.80 -10.01 -27.70
C LEU A 30 -3.46 -10.36 -29.05
N PRO A 31 -2.69 -10.64 -30.12
CA PRO A 31 -3.22 -10.94 -31.44
C PRO A 31 -4.24 -12.10 -31.48
N GLU A 32 -4.08 -13.07 -30.60
CA GLU A 32 -4.95 -14.27 -30.50
C GLU A 32 -6.23 -14.02 -29.70
N GLY A 33 -6.56 -12.76 -29.36
CA GLY A 33 -7.74 -12.41 -28.54
C GLY A 33 -7.54 -12.68 -27.04
N ARG A 34 -6.39 -13.19 -26.60
CA ARG A 34 -6.04 -13.32 -25.21
C ARG A 34 -5.64 -11.98 -24.60
N LEU A 35 -5.80 -11.83 -23.30
CA LEU A 35 -5.40 -10.64 -22.56
C LEU A 35 -4.06 -10.88 -21.86
N GLY A 36 -3.10 -10.01 -22.13
CA GLY A 36 -1.84 -9.93 -21.39
C GLY A 36 -1.95 -8.94 -20.24
N HIS A 37 -1.15 -9.11 -19.19
CA HIS A 37 -1.15 -8.23 -18.03
C HIS A 37 0.26 -7.95 -17.51
N SER A 38 0.48 -6.72 -17.06
CA SER A 38 1.72 -6.26 -16.44
C SER A 38 1.42 -5.16 -15.42
N VAL A 39 2.40 -4.81 -14.59
CA VAL A 39 2.24 -3.71 -13.63
C VAL A 39 2.10 -2.38 -14.38
N TYR A 40 1.07 -1.64 -14.05
CA TYR A 40 0.87 -0.27 -14.52
C TYR A 40 1.36 0.74 -13.49
N ARG A 41 2.13 1.71 -13.96
CA ARG A 41 2.50 2.90 -13.20
C ARG A 41 1.94 4.14 -13.89
N LYS A 42 1.23 4.94 -13.13
CA LYS A 42 0.72 6.23 -13.66
C LYS A 42 1.89 7.11 -14.12
N PRO A 43 1.70 8.00 -15.12
CA PRO A 43 2.76 8.92 -15.56
C PRO A 43 3.33 9.81 -14.44
N THR A 44 2.54 10.03 -13.37
CA THR A 44 2.95 10.78 -12.18
C THR A 44 3.74 9.94 -11.17
N HIS A 45 3.95 8.65 -11.43
CA HIS A 45 4.69 7.77 -10.53
C HIS A 45 6.18 8.17 -10.49
N THR A 46 6.74 8.29 -9.29
CA THR A 46 8.10 8.80 -9.09
C THR A 46 9.10 7.75 -8.66
N ASP A 47 8.71 6.49 -8.52
CA ASP A 47 9.51 5.39 -7.98
C ASP A 47 10.12 5.67 -6.59
N ARG A 48 9.55 6.62 -5.86
CA ARG A 48 9.97 6.94 -4.49
C ARG A 48 9.24 6.07 -3.50
N TYR A 49 9.99 5.28 -2.78
CA TYR A 49 9.53 4.38 -1.72
C TYR A 49 10.13 4.78 -0.39
N LEU A 50 9.82 4.03 0.67
CA LEU A 50 10.46 4.22 1.97
C LEU A 50 11.97 4.05 1.83
N HIS A 51 12.74 5.09 2.12
CA HIS A 51 14.19 5.10 1.93
C HIS A 51 14.90 4.18 2.93
N ALA A 52 15.98 3.52 2.50
CA ALA A 52 16.71 2.57 3.33
C ALA A 52 17.30 3.22 4.60
N THR A 53 17.69 4.51 4.55
CA THR A 53 18.23 5.25 5.71
C THR A 53 17.16 5.83 6.62
N SER A 54 15.85 5.66 6.31
CA SER A 54 14.77 6.18 7.15
C SER A 54 14.79 5.55 8.56
N HIS A 55 14.26 6.26 9.55
CA HIS A 55 14.22 5.80 10.95
C HIS A 55 13.19 4.69 11.24
N HIS A 56 12.65 4.05 10.20
CA HIS A 56 11.71 2.96 10.38
C HIS A 56 12.41 1.66 10.78
N HIS A 57 11.68 0.82 11.51
CA HIS A 57 12.17 -0.50 11.89
C HIS A 57 12.54 -1.35 10.65
N PRO A 58 13.63 -2.13 10.68
CA PRO A 58 14.07 -2.94 9.52
C PRO A 58 13.01 -3.86 8.94
N ALA A 59 12.10 -4.39 9.76
CA ALA A 59 10.99 -5.20 9.27
C ALA A 59 10.03 -4.43 8.36
N GLN A 60 9.77 -3.14 8.66
CA GLN A 60 8.94 -2.29 7.82
C GLN A 60 9.59 -2.00 6.47
N LYS A 61 10.90 -1.75 6.46
CA LYS A 61 11.68 -1.57 5.22
C LYS A 61 11.66 -2.83 4.36
N ARG A 62 11.85 -4.00 4.99
CA ARG A 62 11.75 -5.29 4.29
C ARG A 62 10.35 -5.54 3.73
N SER A 63 9.29 -5.20 4.48
CA SER A 63 7.93 -5.39 4.01
C SER A 63 7.61 -4.57 2.76
N VAL A 64 8.22 -3.39 2.59
CA VAL A 64 8.09 -2.60 1.35
C VAL A 64 8.67 -3.37 0.17
N ILE A 65 9.90 -3.87 0.30
CA ILE A 65 10.55 -4.67 -0.76
C ILE A 65 9.72 -5.91 -1.08
N ASP A 66 9.34 -6.67 -0.05
CA ASP A 66 8.55 -7.90 -0.19
C ASP A 66 7.18 -7.65 -0.85
N SER A 67 6.53 -6.52 -0.55
CA SER A 67 5.23 -6.15 -1.14
C SER A 67 5.37 -5.78 -2.62
N LEU A 68 6.42 -5.05 -2.99
CA LEU A 68 6.67 -4.66 -4.37
C LEU A 68 7.02 -5.87 -5.24
N ILE A 69 7.87 -6.78 -4.73
CA ILE A 69 8.20 -8.03 -5.41
C ILE A 69 6.96 -8.92 -5.56
N HIS A 70 6.17 -9.04 -4.49
CA HIS A 70 4.93 -9.81 -4.54
C HIS A 70 3.95 -9.26 -5.58
N ARG A 71 3.81 -7.94 -5.64
CA ARG A 71 2.98 -7.27 -6.66
C ARG A 71 3.47 -7.60 -8.07
N ALA A 72 4.78 -7.51 -8.34
CA ALA A 72 5.35 -7.83 -9.64
C ALA A 72 5.05 -9.28 -10.02
N ILE A 73 5.29 -10.23 -9.14
CA ILE A 73 5.06 -11.67 -9.40
C ILE A 73 3.57 -11.98 -9.60
N THR A 74 2.69 -11.30 -8.86
CA THR A 74 1.23 -11.57 -8.93
C THR A 74 0.60 -10.95 -10.18
N ILE A 75 1.09 -9.79 -10.61
CA ILE A 75 0.47 -9.02 -11.70
C ILE A 75 1.11 -9.34 -13.06
N CYS A 76 2.42 -9.55 -13.13
CA CYS A 76 3.08 -9.70 -14.42
C CYS A 76 2.94 -11.11 -15.00
N GLN A 77 2.73 -11.19 -16.31
CA GLN A 77 2.98 -12.42 -17.05
C GLN A 77 4.47 -12.77 -17.07
N LEU A 78 4.78 -14.04 -17.30
CA LEU A 78 6.16 -14.56 -17.23
C LEU A 78 7.11 -13.85 -18.19
N ASP A 79 6.67 -13.51 -19.39
CA ASP A 79 7.44 -12.80 -20.41
C ASP A 79 7.80 -11.36 -20.00
N LYS A 80 6.96 -10.70 -19.20
CA LYS A 80 7.16 -9.32 -18.72
C LYS A 80 7.75 -9.24 -17.31
N LEU A 81 7.72 -10.34 -16.56
CA LEU A 81 8.13 -10.37 -15.17
C LEU A 81 9.59 -10.01 -14.98
N GLN A 82 10.48 -10.51 -15.84
CA GLN A 82 11.92 -10.24 -15.72
C GLN A 82 12.21 -8.74 -15.84
N ASN A 83 11.65 -8.09 -16.85
CA ASN A 83 11.81 -6.65 -17.06
C ASN A 83 11.27 -5.83 -15.89
N GLU A 84 10.15 -6.25 -15.32
CA GLU A 84 9.56 -5.60 -14.14
C GLU A 84 10.46 -5.75 -12.90
N LEU A 85 11.04 -6.92 -12.67
CA LEU A 85 11.96 -7.15 -11.56
C LEU A 85 13.26 -6.35 -11.69
N GLU A 86 13.79 -6.17 -12.89
CA GLU A 86 14.96 -5.33 -13.16
C GLU A 86 14.66 -3.85 -12.93
N SER A 87 13.52 -3.35 -13.40
CA SER A 87 13.04 -1.99 -13.10
C SER A 87 12.86 -1.76 -11.61
N LEU A 88 12.26 -2.72 -10.92
CA LEU A 88 12.06 -2.65 -9.49
C LEU A 88 13.38 -2.66 -8.71
N GLN A 89 14.34 -3.48 -9.14
CA GLN A 89 15.68 -3.49 -8.54
C GLN A 89 16.36 -2.13 -8.68
N THR A 90 16.29 -1.51 -9.86
CA THR A 90 16.84 -0.17 -10.11
C THR A 90 16.17 0.88 -9.22
N SER A 91 14.85 0.87 -9.13
CA SER A 91 14.09 1.80 -8.29
C SER A 91 14.42 1.62 -6.81
N LEU A 92 14.56 0.39 -6.31
CA LEU A 92 14.93 0.13 -4.92
C LEU A 92 16.37 0.56 -4.61
N GLN A 93 17.32 0.38 -5.54
CA GLN A 93 18.69 0.88 -5.38
C GLN A 93 18.73 2.41 -5.30
N GLN A 94 17.93 3.11 -6.10
CA GLN A 94 17.77 4.57 -6.04
C GLN A 94 17.18 5.03 -4.69
N ASN A 95 16.41 4.17 -4.02
CA ASN A 95 15.90 4.40 -2.66
C ASN A 95 16.88 3.92 -1.55
N GLY A 96 18.13 3.65 -1.93
CA GLY A 96 19.23 3.37 -0.99
C GLY A 96 19.31 1.93 -0.49
N TYR A 97 18.54 0.99 -1.06
CA TYR A 97 18.64 -0.42 -0.70
C TYR A 97 19.84 -1.07 -1.39
N ASP A 98 20.61 -1.86 -0.65
CA ASP A 98 21.73 -2.61 -1.21
C ASP A 98 21.24 -3.81 -2.06
N HIS A 99 22.07 -4.16 -3.05
CA HIS A 99 21.78 -5.25 -3.98
C HIS A 99 21.55 -6.59 -3.27
N HIS A 100 22.33 -6.87 -2.18
CA HIS A 100 22.21 -8.11 -1.44
C HIS A 100 20.84 -8.25 -0.76
N THR A 101 20.33 -7.18 -0.15
CA THR A 101 19.00 -7.14 0.49
C THR A 101 17.90 -7.41 -0.53
N ILE A 102 17.98 -6.76 -1.70
CA ILE A 102 17.00 -6.94 -2.77
C ILE A 102 17.04 -8.37 -3.30
N LYS A 103 18.23 -8.88 -3.62
CA LYS A 103 18.43 -10.24 -4.13
C LYS A 103 17.93 -11.30 -3.14
N SER A 104 18.21 -11.13 -1.85
CA SER A 104 17.73 -12.04 -0.80
C SER A 104 16.20 -12.04 -0.69
N ALA A 105 15.55 -10.89 -0.87
CA ALA A 105 14.10 -10.79 -0.88
C ALA A 105 13.49 -11.47 -2.11
N LEU A 106 14.10 -11.29 -3.29
CA LEU A 106 13.70 -11.96 -4.53
C LEU A 106 13.81 -13.48 -4.40
N GLN A 107 14.94 -14.00 -3.90
CA GLN A 107 15.15 -15.43 -3.72
C GLN A 107 14.12 -16.06 -2.78
N ARG A 108 13.81 -15.40 -1.67
CA ARG A 108 12.76 -15.87 -0.73
C ARG A 108 11.38 -15.94 -1.35
N ARG A 109 11.07 -15.05 -2.28
CA ARG A 109 9.75 -15.01 -2.94
C ARG A 109 9.66 -15.97 -4.12
N LEU A 110 10.73 -16.15 -4.86
CA LEU A 110 10.76 -17.08 -6.00
C LEU A 110 10.90 -18.53 -5.55
N ASN A 111 11.56 -18.78 -4.40
CA ASN A 111 11.76 -20.11 -3.83
C ASN A 111 11.12 -20.21 -2.42
N PRO A 112 9.80 -20.37 -2.33
CA PRO A 112 9.09 -20.39 -1.04
C PRO A 112 9.40 -21.60 -0.18
N ASN A 113 10.12 -22.60 -0.68
CA ASN A 113 10.45 -23.84 0.04
C ASN A 113 11.61 -23.72 1.03
N SER A 114 12.28 -22.58 1.14
CA SER A 114 13.27 -22.33 2.18
C SER A 114 12.62 -21.71 3.41
N ASP A 115 12.24 -22.56 4.35
CA ASP A 115 12.01 -22.29 5.78
C ASP A 115 11.48 -20.89 6.17
N SER A 116 10.26 -20.61 5.79
CA SER A 116 9.50 -19.57 6.46
C SER A 116 8.28 -20.15 7.18
N THR A 117 8.48 -21.17 7.98
CA THR A 117 7.61 -21.36 9.15
C THR A 117 7.82 -20.11 10.01
N SER A 118 6.97 -19.12 9.81
CA SER A 118 6.84 -18.04 10.77
C SER A 118 6.41 -18.69 12.07
N ASN A 119 7.38 -19.06 12.90
CA ASN A 119 7.16 -19.32 14.31
C ASN A 119 6.66 -18.01 14.93
N ARG A 120 5.41 -17.66 14.66
CA ARG A 120 4.67 -16.75 15.54
C ARG A 120 4.45 -17.54 16.80
N PRO A 121 5.11 -17.17 17.91
CA PRO A 121 4.81 -17.82 19.17
C PRO A 121 3.32 -17.56 19.42
N THR A 122 2.53 -18.62 19.41
CA THR A 122 1.08 -18.59 19.63
C THR A 122 0.72 -18.21 21.07
N ASP A 123 1.71 -18.14 21.95
CA ASP A 123 1.56 -17.88 23.40
C ASP A 123 1.81 -16.42 23.80
N LEU A 124 1.67 -15.45 22.91
CA LEU A 124 1.84 -14.05 23.27
C LEU A 124 0.60 -13.55 24.01
N VAL A 125 0.78 -13.15 25.27
CA VAL A 125 -0.30 -12.73 26.17
C VAL A 125 -0.69 -11.27 25.96
N SER A 126 0.25 -10.40 25.56
CA SER A 126 0.01 -8.97 25.42
C SER A 126 0.86 -8.34 24.32
N THR A 127 0.51 -7.09 23.93
CA THR A 127 1.25 -6.34 22.91
C THR A 127 1.62 -4.97 23.46
N ALA A 128 2.92 -4.65 23.42
CA ALA A 128 3.47 -3.33 23.76
C ALA A 128 3.74 -2.52 22.48
N TYR A 129 3.29 -1.27 22.48
CA TYR A 129 3.57 -0.31 21.39
C TYR A 129 4.69 0.62 21.82
N LEU A 130 5.80 0.61 21.08
CA LEU A 130 7.01 1.35 21.43
C LEU A 130 7.53 2.13 20.23
N PRO A 131 8.16 3.30 20.42
CA PRO A 131 8.92 3.96 19.36
C PRO A 131 10.13 3.12 19.00
N PHE A 132 10.53 3.09 17.72
CA PHE A 132 11.73 2.41 17.32
C PHE A 132 12.96 3.30 17.56
N ILE A 133 13.87 2.86 18.42
CA ILE A 133 15.18 3.48 18.66
C ILE A 133 16.23 2.43 18.31
N PRO A 134 17.05 2.67 17.26
CA PRO A 134 18.10 1.74 16.85
C PRO A 134 19.02 1.37 18.03
N GLN A 135 19.55 0.15 18.04
CA GLN A 135 20.47 -0.41 19.04
C GLN A 135 19.85 -0.63 20.44
N VAL A 136 18.90 0.18 20.89
CA VAL A 136 18.27 0.05 22.21
C VAL A 136 17.12 -0.95 22.17
N MET A 137 16.24 -0.83 21.16
CA MET A 137 15.02 -1.61 21.11
C MET A 137 15.23 -3.09 20.85
N ASP A 138 16.33 -3.48 20.22
CA ASP A 138 16.63 -4.90 19.99
C ASP A 138 16.81 -5.67 21.31
N ARG A 139 17.45 -5.04 22.31
CA ARG A 139 17.62 -5.63 23.65
C ARG A 139 16.30 -5.69 24.40
N LEU A 140 15.55 -4.58 24.38
CA LEU A 140 14.25 -4.49 25.05
C LEU A 140 13.24 -5.48 24.46
N THR A 141 13.19 -5.60 23.15
CA THR A 141 12.32 -6.56 22.46
C THR A 141 12.63 -8.00 22.86
N LYS A 142 13.92 -8.36 23.00
CA LYS A 142 14.31 -9.69 23.47
C LYS A 142 13.82 -9.97 24.89
N ILE A 143 13.91 -8.98 25.77
CA ILE A 143 13.42 -9.11 27.15
C ILE A 143 11.91 -9.26 27.19
N LEU A 144 11.17 -8.39 26.48
CA LEU A 144 9.70 -8.44 26.40
C LEU A 144 9.22 -9.74 25.79
N LYS A 145 9.90 -10.25 24.77
CA LYS A 145 9.56 -11.54 24.16
C LYS A 145 9.71 -12.71 25.16
N ARG A 146 10.70 -12.67 26.04
CA ARG A 146 10.84 -13.68 27.14
C ARG A 146 9.66 -13.64 28.10
N GLN A 147 9.06 -12.48 28.27
CA GLN A 147 7.86 -12.26 29.10
C GLN A 147 6.55 -12.45 28.31
N LYS A 148 6.61 -13.09 27.13
CA LYS A 148 5.48 -13.34 26.24
C LYS A 148 4.75 -12.06 25.78
N VAL A 149 5.45 -10.92 25.76
CA VAL A 149 4.94 -9.64 25.27
C VAL A 149 5.39 -9.42 23.84
N ASN A 150 4.45 -9.26 22.92
CA ASN A 150 4.72 -8.86 21.54
C ASN A 150 5.06 -7.37 21.48
N THR A 151 6.01 -6.98 20.66
CA THR A 151 6.37 -5.56 20.45
C THR A 151 5.99 -5.12 19.05
N VAL A 152 5.26 -4.01 18.98
CA VAL A 152 4.91 -3.33 17.73
C VAL A 152 5.53 -1.94 17.75
N PHE A 153 6.31 -1.63 16.72
CA PHE A 153 6.95 -0.33 16.63
C PHE A 153 6.03 0.68 15.96
N LYS A 154 5.69 1.74 16.71
CA LYS A 154 4.92 2.89 16.21
C LYS A 154 5.67 4.17 16.55
N PRO A 155 5.67 5.20 15.69
CA PRO A 155 6.23 6.50 16.04
C PRO A 155 5.43 7.10 17.21
N ALA A 156 6.12 7.79 18.12
CA ALA A 156 5.48 8.49 19.24
C ALA A 156 4.57 9.62 18.74
N THR A 157 5.01 10.32 17.69
CA THR A 157 4.26 11.39 17.04
C THR A 157 4.21 11.15 15.54
N LYS A 158 3.10 11.49 14.91
CA LYS A 158 2.94 11.45 13.45
C LYS A 158 2.91 12.87 12.91
N VAL A 159 3.47 13.10 11.72
CA VAL A 159 3.44 14.40 11.04
C VAL A 159 1.99 14.90 10.88
N ALA A 160 1.05 14.00 10.64
CA ALA A 160 -0.38 14.33 10.58
C ALA A 160 -0.97 14.92 11.87
N GLN A 161 -0.29 14.77 13.02
CA GLN A 161 -0.70 15.41 14.28
C GLN A 161 -0.20 16.85 14.39
N MET A 162 0.82 17.21 13.61
CA MET A 162 1.43 18.54 13.59
C MET A 162 0.88 19.41 12.46
N LEU A 163 0.34 18.81 11.42
CA LEU A 163 -0.22 19.53 10.29
C LEU A 163 -1.74 19.58 10.43
N PRO A 164 -2.36 20.76 10.17
CA PRO A 164 -3.80 20.83 10.03
C PRO A 164 -4.22 19.88 8.91
N SER A 165 -5.24 19.06 9.17
CA SER A 165 -5.78 18.18 8.14
C SER A 165 -6.41 19.03 7.04
N VAL A 166 -6.09 18.73 5.78
CA VAL A 166 -6.74 19.38 4.63
C VAL A 166 -8.26 19.12 4.63
N LYS A 167 -8.68 18.09 5.37
CA LYS A 167 -10.11 17.75 5.58
C LYS A 167 -10.74 18.51 6.74
N ASP A 168 -9.97 19.29 7.49
CA ASP A 168 -10.46 20.08 8.64
C ASP A 168 -11.07 21.43 8.21
N SER A 169 -11.27 21.70 6.95
CA SER A 169 -12.25 22.70 6.54
C SER A 169 -13.61 22.19 7.05
N ARG A 170 -13.99 22.69 8.20
CA ARG A 170 -15.24 22.38 8.89
C ARG A 170 -16.44 22.86 8.08
N GLN A 171 -16.67 22.25 6.95
CA GLN A 171 -17.96 22.35 6.29
C GLN A 171 -18.93 21.51 7.13
N CYS A 172 -20.14 22.02 7.33
CA CYS A 172 -21.17 21.35 8.12
C CYS A 172 -21.43 19.88 7.70
N LEU A 173 -21.05 19.52 6.48
CA LEU A 173 -21.19 18.17 5.93
C LEU A 173 -20.15 17.16 6.49
N ASP A 174 -19.08 17.63 7.17
CA ASP A 174 -18.05 16.76 7.75
C ASP A 174 -18.38 16.34 9.19
N CYS A 175 -19.51 16.79 9.72
CA CYS A 175 -19.96 16.40 11.04
C CYS A 175 -20.78 15.11 10.99
N ARG A 176 -20.74 14.34 12.06
CA ARG A 176 -21.67 13.22 12.21
C ARG A 176 -23.09 13.78 12.26
N GLY A 177 -23.96 13.29 11.41
CA GLY A 177 -25.31 13.79 11.37
C GLY A 177 -26.18 13.09 10.32
N ILE A 178 -27.43 13.47 10.37
CA ILE A 178 -28.41 13.11 9.33
C ILE A 178 -28.55 14.33 8.42
N TYR A 179 -28.20 14.14 7.17
CA TYR A 179 -28.32 15.18 6.13
C TYR A 179 -29.57 14.93 5.30
N SER A 180 -30.37 15.95 5.11
CA SER A 180 -31.49 15.91 4.21
C SER A 180 -31.09 16.53 2.85
N ILE A 181 -31.28 15.79 1.79
CA ILE A 181 -31.04 16.25 0.42
C ILE A 181 -32.40 16.35 -0.26
N ALA A 182 -32.79 17.57 -0.59
CA ALA A 182 -34.01 17.81 -1.35
C ALA A 182 -33.75 17.47 -2.84
N CYS A 183 -34.51 16.54 -3.37
CA CYS A 183 -34.53 16.25 -4.80
C CYS A 183 -35.44 17.22 -5.54
N SER A 184 -35.08 17.58 -6.75
CA SER A 184 -35.95 18.41 -7.64
C SER A 184 -37.27 17.72 -7.97
N CYS A 185 -37.42 16.41 -7.74
CA CYS A 185 -38.66 15.67 -7.86
C CYS A 185 -39.57 15.76 -6.65
N GLY A 186 -39.23 16.55 -5.62
CA GLY A 186 -40.00 16.73 -4.38
C GLY A 186 -39.74 15.67 -3.31
N VAL A 187 -38.90 14.67 -3.58
CA VAL A 187 -38.55 13.64 -2.59
C VAL A 187 -37.37 14.14 -1.75
N ILE A 188 -37.45 13.99 -0.41
CA ILE A 188 -36.36 14.28 0.50
C ILE A 188 -35.64 12.97 0.82
N VAL A 189 -34.35 12.91 0.51
CA VAL A 189 -33.49 11.76 0.84
C VAL A 189 -32.68 12.12 2.08
N TYR A 190 -32.69 11.21 3.06
CA TYR A 190 -31.89 11.36 4.28
C TYR A 190 -30.62 10.52 4.18
N TYR A 191 -29.49 11.13 4.38
CA TYR A 191 -28.18 10.47 4.40
C TYR A 191 -27.59 10.52 5.82
N ILE A 192 -27.15 9.37 6.33
CA ILE A 192 -26.51 9.26 7.64
C ILE A 192 -25.01 9.15 7.41
N SER A 193 -24.27 10.20 7.78
CA SER A 193 -22.81 10.16 7.73
C SER A 193 -22.25 9.56 9.03
N ARG A 194 -21.53 8.44 8.92
CA ARG A 194 -20.69 7.88 9.98
C ARG A 194 -19.24 8.22 9.68
N VAL A 195 -18.65 9.10 10.46
CA VAL A 195 -17.18 9.26 10.43
C VAL A 195 -16.58 8.11 11.22
N VAL A 196 -16.03 7.14 10.51
CA VAL A 196 -15.21 6.11 11.14
C VAL A 196 -13.83 6.72 11.37
N ARG A 197 -13.48 7.00 12.64
CA ARG A 197 -12.10 7.33 13.00
C ARG A 197 -11.29 6.03 12.93
N SER A 198 -10.42 5.95 11.93
CA SER A 198 -9.36 4.93 11.86
C SER A 198 -8.19 5.31 12.79
#